data_a6c9dec830c9283de9553b9aa2511828
#
_entry.id   a6c9dec830c9283de9553b9aa2511828
#
_cell.length_a   1.000
_cell.length_b   1.000
_cell.length_c   1.000
_cell.angle_alpha   90.00
_cell.angle_beta   90.00
_cell.angle_gamma   90.00
#
_symmetry.space_group_name_H-M   'P 1'
#
loop_
_entity.id
_entity.type
_entity.pdbx_description
1 polymer ?
#
loop_
_entity_poly.entity_id
_entity_poly.type
_entity_poly.pdbx_seq_one_letter_code
_entity_poly.pdbx_strand_id
1 'polypeptide(L)'
;MARKKILIFSLAYHPFVGGAEVAIKEITDRIDPGEFGFHMITSRLDSALPKEEQVGNVLVHRVGWGRKGTSVSKSYGPFFFLTKAFFVPCAALKAVVLHKKYAYDGVWAMMTYMLFPIVLLRLLRVCLPYLLTLQEGDPFQHVFGRIHILPFRPLISWGFRHASAVSAISTYLGAWAKRVGFPGTPRIVPNGVAVGLFSREYPQMSIDMVKNELGKKMGDVFLITTSRLVYKNAIDDVIRALALLLENVHFIVLGEGPEEKKLKHLAETTGVFGRVTFLGHVDYAEIPKYLKASDIFIRPSRSEGMGNSFIEAMAAGLPIVATQEGGIADFLFDEKKNPDKPITGWAVGKNSPEDIARVVRSIMDNQEKVRAVTRTAKELVREKYDWDVVVGDMEVIFEKIATARR
;
A
#
# COMPACT_ATOMS: atom_id res chain seq x y z
N MET A 1 -20.50 -24.14 13.08
CA MET A 1 -19.44 -24.82 12.28
C MET A 1 -18.12 -24.76 13.05
N ALA A 2 -17.15 -25.64 12.78
CA ALA A 2 -15.85 -25.53 13.43
C ALA A 2 -15.11 -24.28 12.92
N ARG A 3 -14.46 -23.53 13.82
CA ARG A 3 -13.65 -22.34 13.52
C ARG A 3 -12.53 -22.69 12.53
N LYS A 4 -12.48 -22.04 11.38
CA LYS A 4 -11.46 -22.24 10.35
C LYS A 4 -10.17 -21.54 10.76
N LYS A 5 -9.02 -22.13 10.45
CA LYS A 5 -7.71 -21.63 10.87
C LYS A 5 -6.83 -21.35 9.67
N ILE A 6 -6.43 -20.10 9.51
CA ILE A 6 -5.58 -19.64 8.43
C ILE A 6 -4.20 -19.28 8.96
N LEU A 7 -3.16 -19.87 8.36
CA LEU A 7 -1.78 -19.51 8.63
C LEU A 7 -1.31 -18.43 7.66
N ILE A 8 -0.87 -17.29 8.16
CA ILE A 8 -0.38 -16.18 7.36
C ILE A 8 1.15 -16.20 7.29
N PHE A 9 1.70 -16.06 6.10
CA PHE A 9 3.12 -15.74 5.91
C PHE A 9 3.28 -14.29 5.46
N SER A 10 4.00 -13.50 6.25
CA SER A 10 4.41 -12.13 5.89
C SER A 10 5.83 -11.88 6.38
N LEU A 11 6.63 -11.12 5.62
CA LEU A 11 8.01 -10.84 6.02
C LEU A 11 8.09 -9.89 7.21
N ALA A 12 7.20 -8.90 7.27
CA ALA A 12 7.08 -7.94 8.35
C ALA A 12 5.65 -7.91 8.88
N TYR A 13 5.48 -7.44 10.11
CA TYR A 13 4.20 -7.15 10.74
C TYR A 13 4.41 -6.19 11.92
N HIS A 14 3.31 -5.70 12.49
CA HIS A 14 3.34 -4.74 13.59
C HIS A 14 4.45 -5.01 14.62
N PRO A 15 5.15 -3.94 15.05
CA PRO A 15 4.91 -2.51 14.86
C PRO A 15 5.43 -1.93 13.52
N PHE A 16 5.98 -2.76 12.64
CA PHE A 16 6.41 -2.32 11.30
C PHE A 16 5.18 -2.21 10.40
N VAL A 17 4.93 -1.01 9.88
CA VAL A 17 3.70 -0.69 9.15
C VAL A 17 4.01 -0.28 7.71
N GLY A 18 3.46 -1.03 6.78
CA GLY A 18 3.37 -0.73 5.36
C GLY A 18 1.99 -1.11 4.84
N GLY A 19 1.73 -0.95 3.55
CA GLY A 19 0.40 -1.24 2.97
C GLY A 19 -0.07 -2.68 3.19
N ALA A 20 0.84 -3.66 3.10
CA ALA A 20 0.53 -5.07 3.31
C ALA A 20 0.20 -5.39 4.77
N GLU A 21 0.96 -4.84 5.71
CA GLU A 21 0.77 -5.05 7.15
C GLU A 21 -0.54 -4.42 7.64
N VAL A 22 -0.87 -3.23 7.13
CA VAL A 22 -2.18 -2.59 7.36
C VAL A 22 -3.29 -3.47 6.81
N ALA A 23 -3.18 -3.94 5.57
CA ALA A 23 -4.22 -4.77 4.95
C ALA A 23 -4.47 -6.07 5.74
N ILE A 24 -3.41 -6.75 6.19
CA ILE A 24 -3.58 -7.95 7.02
C ILE A 24 -4.36 -7.60 8.29
N LYS A 25 -3.95 -6.56 9.00
CA LYS A 25 -4.59 -6.16 10.27
C LYS A 25 -6.06 -5.77 10.07
N GLU A 26 -6.33 -4.88 9.12
CA GLU A 26 -7.68 -4.38 8.85
C GLU A 26 -8.63 -5.50 8.43
N ILE A 27 -8.17 -6.45 7.62
CA ILE A 27 -8.95 -7.61 7.19
C ILE A 27 -9.19 -8.56 8.37
N THR A 28 -8.14 -8.94 9.10
CA THR A 28 -8.28 -9.95 10.15
C THR A 28 -9.04 -9.45 11.36
N ASP A 29 -8.93 -8.16 11.71
CA ASP A 29 -9.62 -7.58 12.87
C ASP A 29 -11.13 -7.38 12.63
N ARG A 30 -11.59 -7.31 11.36
CA ARG A 30 -13.01 -7.17 11.01
C ARG A 30 -13.70 -8.52 10.80
N ILE A 31 -12.96 -9.57 10.53
CA ILE A 31 -13.52 -10.92 10.38
C ILE A 31 -13.89 -11.47 11.76
N ASP A 32 -15.07 -12.09 11.86
CA ASP A 32 -15.56 -12.71 13.11
C ASP A 32 -14.55 -13.73 13.64
N PRO A 33 -13.97 -13.52 14.84
CA PRO A 33 -13.06 -14.48 15.45
C PRO A 33 -13.73 -15.83 15.78
N GLY A 34 -15.05 -15.92 15.79
CA GLY A 34 -15.78 -17.19 15.91
C GLY A 34 -15.72 -18.04 14.65
N GLU A 35 -15.63 -17.42 13.48
CA GLU A 35 -15.57 -18.10 12.18
C GLU A 35 -14.15 -18.41 11.75
N PHE A 36 -13.22 -17.43 11.86
CA PHE A 36 -11.83 -17.58 11.48
C PHE A 36 -10.87 -17.32 12.63
N GLY A 37 -9.81 -18.14 12.70
CA GLY A 37 -8.66 -17.92 13.56
C GLY A 37 -7.41 -17.69 12.71
N PHE A 38 -6.68 -16.62 12.99
CA PHE A 38 -5.48 -16.25 12.25
C PHE A 38 -4.22 -16.43 13.10
N HIS A 39 -3.26 -17.19 12.56
CA HIS A 39 -1.90 -17.23 13.09
C HIS A 39 -0.96 -16.70 12.02
N MET A 40 0.08 -15.99 12.42
CA MET A 40 1.06 -15.45 11.49
C MET A 40 2.46 -15.90 11.83
N ILE A 41 3.24 -16.23 10.81
CA ILE A 41 4.69 -16.35 10.90
C ILE A 41 5.33 -15.16 10.18
N THR A 42 6.12 -14.37 10.92
CA THR A 42 6.81 -13.20 10.42
C THR A 42 8.26 -13.17 10.89
N SER A 43 9.10 -12.35 10.25
CA SER A 43 10.50 -12.20 10.65
C SER A 43 10.61 -11.39 11.94
N ARG A 44 11.49 -11.82 12.85
CA ARG A 44 11.85 -11.07 14.05
C ARG A 44 12.85 -9.97 13.70
N LEU A 45 12.42 -8.92 13.04
CA LEU A 45 13.27 -7.82 12.59
C LEU A 45 13.91 -7.07 13.75
N ASP A 46 13.17 -6.85 14.83
CA ASP A 46 13.67 -6.28 16.08
C ASP A 46 13.74 -7.38 17.16
N SER A 47 14.93 -7.57 17.74
CA SER A 47 15.15 -8.54 18.81
C SER A 47 14.49 -8.16 20.13
N ALA A 48 14.06 -6.90 20.32
CA ALA A 48 13.29 -6.46 21.48
C ALA A 48 11.84 -6.96 21.46
N LEU A 49 11.30 -7.27 20.27
CA LEU A 49 9.92 -7.77 20.16
C LEU A 49 9.80 -9.21 20.69
N PRO A 50 8.67 -9.56 21.31
CA PRO A 50 8.40 -10.90 21.79
C PRO A 50 8.36 -11.89 20.62
N LYS A 51 8.74 -13.17 20.91
CA LYS A 51 8.68 -14.23 19.89
C LYS A 51 7.24 -14.63 19.54
N GLU A 52 6.32 -14.42 20.47
CA GLU A 52 4.90 -14.73 20.32
C GLU A 52 4.08 -13.64 21.02
N GLU A 53 3.08 -13.09 20.35
CA GLU A 53 2.16 -12.10 20.90
C GLU A 53 0.85 -12.06 20.11
N GLN A 54 -0.23 -11.62 20.76
CA GLN A 54 -1.51 -11.34 20.11
C GLN A 54 -1.52 -9.90 19.61
N VAL A 55 -1.77 -9.71 18.31
CA VAL A 55 -1.94 -8.40 17.68
C VAL A 55 -3.30 -8.37 16.98
N GLY A 56 -4.27 -7.69 17.57
CA GLY A 56 -5.66 -7.77 17.10
C GLY A 56 -6.16 -9.22 17.07
N ASN A 57 -6.75 -9.63 15.97
CA ASN A 57 -7.25 -11.02 15.78
C ASN A 57 -6.16 -12.00 15.28
N VAL A 58 -4.88 -11.64 15.33
CA VAL A 58 -3.78 -12.49 14.83
C VAL A 58 -2.84 -12.91 15.95
N LEU A 59 -2.61 -14.22 16.13
CA LEU A 59 -1.52 -14.74 16.97
C LEU A 59 -0.23 -14.76 16.14
N VAL A 60 0.68 -13.85 16.48
CA VAL A 60 1.93 -13.61 15.74
C VAL A 60 3.06 -14.44 16.31
N HIS A 61 3.75 -15.20 15.46
CA HIS A 61 4.97 -15.95 15.76
C HIS A 61 6.14 -15.35 14.99
N ARG A 62 7.09 -14.73 15.70
CA ARG A 62 8.29 -14.14 15.11
C ARG A 62 9.45 -15.11 15.08
N VAL A 63 10.01 -15.35 13.87
CA VAL A 63 11.11 -16.30 13.66
C VAL A 63 12.37 -15.59 13.15
N GLY A 64 13.54 -16.24 13.35
CA GLY A 64 14.83 -15.69 12.94
C GLY A 64 15.45 -14.75 13.97
N TRP A 65 16.47 -13.98 13.52
CA TRP A 65 17.27 -13.09 14.36
C TRP A 65 17.12 -11.64 13.89
N GLY A 66 16.74 -10.76 14.82
CA GLY A 66 16.68 -9.32 14.61
C GLY A 66 17.77 -8.56 15.34
N ARG A 67 17.97 -7.30 14.98
CA ARG A 67 18.80 -6.33 15.71
C ARG A 67 17.89 -5.44 16.56
N LYS A 68 18.31 -5.11 17.78
CA LYS A 68 17.58 -4.19 18.66
C LYS A 68 17.45 -2.80 18.02
N GLY A 69 16.25 -2.25 18.01
CA GLY A 69 15.96 -0.92 17.46
C GLY A 69 16.01 -0.82 15.93
N THR A 70 15.82 -1.94 15.22
CA THR A 70 15.74 -1.94 13.75
C THR A 70 14.38 -1.42 13.31
N SER A 71 14.38 -0.53 12.30
CA SER A 71 13.17 -0.10 11.58
C SER A 71 13.20 -0.64 10.14
N VAL A 72 12.04 -0.78 9.51
CA VAL A 72 11.96 -1.22 8.11
C VAL A 72 12.68 -0.24 7.18
N SER A 73 12.65 1.06 7.48
CA SER A 73 13.37 2.10 6.72
C SER A 73 14.89 2.00 6.81
N LYS A 74 15.43 1.45 7.91
CA LYS A 74 16.86 1.23 8.13
C LYS A 74 17.35 -0.16 7.69
N SER A 75 16.44 -1.02 7.21
CA SER A 75 16.71 -2.43 6.91
C SER A 75 17.26 -2.70 5.51
N TYR A 76 17.95 -1.74 4.87
CA TYR A 76 18.59 -1.93 3.57
C TYR A 76 20.10 -2.19 3.75
N GLY A 77 20.49 -3.46 3.85
CA GLY A 77 21.89 -3.83 3.96
C GLY A 77 22.11 -5.35 3.89
N PRO A 78 23.38 -5.81 3.86
CA PRO A 78 23.68 -7.25 3.78
C PRO A 78 23.01 -8.08 4.88
N PHE A 79 22.89 -7.52 6.08
CA PHE A 79 22.22 -8.17 7.20
C PHE A 79 20.73 -8.44 6.94
N PHE A 80 20.02 -7.53 6.27
CA PHE A 80 18.63 -7.73 5.91
C PHE A 80 18.46 -8.85 4.87
N PHE A 81 19.42 -8.96 3.94
CA PHE A 81 19.46 -10.06 2.98
C PHE A 81 19.60 -11.43 3.66
N LEU A 82 20.49 -11.53 4.66
CA LEU A 82 20.64 -12.73 5.47
C LEU A 82 19.37 -13.02 6.27
N THR A 83 18.77 -12.02 6.91
CA THR A 83 17.50 -12.17 7.64
C THR A 83 16.40 -12.74 6.75
N LYS A 84 16.27 -12.24 5.50
CA LYS A 84 15.34 -12.80 4.51
C LYS A 84 15.67 -14.25 4.17
N ALA A 85 16.91 -14.56 3.87
CA ALA A 85 17.32 -15.92 3.50
C ALA A 85 17.03 -16.93 4.62
N PHE A 86 17.34 -16.58 5.87
CA PHE A 86 17.08 -17.43 7.04
C PHE A 86 15.58 -17.49 7.41
N PHE A 87 14.81 -16.46 7.09
CA PHE A 87 13.38 -16.48 7.33
C PHE A 87 12.69 -17.68 6.66
N VAL A 88 13.06 -18.01 5.43
CA VAL A 88 12.42 -19.09 4.65
C VAL A 88 12.44 -20.43 5.37
N PRO A 89 13.60 -21.02 5.73
CA PRO A 89 13.62 -22.29 6.45
C PRO A 89 13.01 -22.20 7.85
N CYS A 90 13.25 -21.11 8.59
CA CYS A 90 12.68 -20.93 9.92
C CYS A 90 11.15 -20.86 9.87
N ALA A 91 10.58 -20.16 8.89
CA ALA A 91 9.15 -20.05 8.72
C ALA A 91 8.50 -21.39 8.35
N ALA A 92 9.11 -22.16 7.43
CA ALA A 92 8.61 -23.46 7.04
C ALA A 92 8.65 -24.46 8.20
N LEU A 93 9.75 -24.54 8.97
CA LEU A 93 9.87 -25.42 10.12
C LEU A 93 8.87 -25.02 11.24
N LYS A 94 8.75 -23.72 11.53
CA LYS A 94 7.75 -23.24 12.50
C LYS A 94 6.33 -23.58 12.04
N ALA A 95 6.02 -23.46 10.74
CA ALA A 95 4.71 -23.82 10.18
C ALA A 95 4.38 -25.31 10.35
N VAL A 96 5.36 -26.21 10.16
CA VAL A 96 5.17 -27.66 10.42
C VAL A 96 4.77 -27.90 11.88
N VAL A 97 5.50 -27.29 12.83
CA VAL A 97 5.21 -27.42 14.27
C VAL A 97 3.83 -26.87 14.60
N LEU A 98 3.51 -25.68 14.11
CA LEU A 98 2.22 -25.06 14.37
C LEU A 98 1.07 -25.83 13.70
N HIS A 99 1.27 -26.35 12.48
CA HIS A 99 0.24 -27.15 11.80
C HIS A 99 -0.07 -28.45 12.53
N LYS A 100 0.95 -29.13 13.10
CA LYS A 100 0.72 -30.30 13.97
C LYS A 100 -0.11 -29.97 15.21
N LYS A 101 0.06 -28.75 15.76
CA LYS A 101 -0.65 -28.30 16.96
C LYS A 101 -2.07 -27.80 16.67
N TYR A 102 -2.24 -27.03 15.60
CA TYR A 102 -3.46 -26.26 15.37
C TYR A 102 -4.30 -26.75 14.19
N ALA A 103 -3.76 -27.60 13.31
CA ALA A 103 -4.43 -28.17 12.12
C ALA A 103 -5.04 -27.09 11.22
N TYR A 104 -4.19 -26.25 10.57
CA TYR A 104 -4.64 -25.19 9.68
C TYR A 104 -5.40 -25.73 8.47
N ASP A 105 -6.42 -24.99 8.03
CA ASP A 105 -7.24 -25.30 6.86
C ASP A 105 -6.66 -24.71 5.58
N GLY A 106 -5.88 -23.61 5.68
CA GLY A 106 -5.25 -22.96 4.55
C GLY A 106 -4.10 -22.03 4.95
N VAL A 107 -3.41 -21.53 3.94
CA VAL A 107 -2.31 -20.56 4.09
C VAL A 107 -2.64 -19.30 3.32
N TRP A 108 -2.37 -18.13 3.91
CA TRP A 108 -2.37 -16.84 3.25
C TRP A 108 -0.93 -16.33 3.09
N ALA A 109 -0.43 -16.30 1.87
CA ALA A 109 0.90 -15.82 1.52
C ALA A 109 0.83 -14.36 1.06
N MET A 110 1.46 -13.46 1.81
CA MET A 110 1.49 -12.05 1.49
C MET A 110 2.73 -11.73 0.65
N MET A 111 2.53 -11.31 -0.60
CA MET A 111 3.55 -11.01 -1.62
C MET A 111 4.28 -12.26 -2.17
N THR A 112 4.83 -12.14 -3.36
CA THR A 112 5.50 -13.22 -4.11
C THR A 112 6.61 -13.92 -3.33
N TYR A 113 7.33 -13.19 -2.47
CA TYR A 113 8.41 -13.76 -1.67
C TYR A 113 7.95 -14.89 -0.74
N MET A 114 6.69 -14.88 -0.29
CA MET A 114 6.15 -15.92 0.59
C MET A 114 5.90 -17.26 -0.11
N LEU A 115 6.12 -17.35 -1.41
CA LEU A 115 6.14 -18.63 -2.12
C LEU A 115 7.32 -19.53 -1.69
N PHE A 116 8.45 -18.94 -1.28
CA PHE A 116 9.62 -19.73 -0.86
C PHE A 116 9.33 -20.61 0.38
N PRO A 117 8.81 -20.08 1.52
CA PRO A 117 8.43 -20.94 2.64
C PRO A 117 7.31 -21.92 2.29
N ILE A 118 6.37 -21.59 1.37
CA ILE A 118 5.32 -22.53 0.92
C ILE A 118 5.93 -23.72 0.17
N VAL A 119 6.86 -23.49 -0.76
CA VAL A 119 7.54 -24.55 -1.48
C VAL A 119 8.29 -25.47 -0.50
N LEU A 120 9.02 -24.89 0.45
CA LEU A 120 9.73 -25.67 1.46
C LEU A 120 8.79 -26.45 2.37
N LEU A 121 7.64 -25.85 2.74
CA LEU A 121 6.59 -26.53 3.52
C LEU A 121 6.06 -27.76 2.79
N ARG A 122 5.85 -27.69 1.47
CA ARG A 122 5.46 -28.84 0.66
C ARG A 122 6.54 -29.90 0.56
N LEU A 123 7.81 -29.52 0.45
CA LEU A 123 8.93 -30.46 0.51
C LEU A 123 8.97 -31.20 1.85
N LEU A 124 8.54 -30.55 2.94
CA LEU A 124 8.37 -31.14 4.26
C LEU A 124 7.06 -31.93 4.40
N ARG A 125 6.39 -32.24 3.30
CA ARG A 125 5.14 -33.02 3.18
C ARG A 125 3.92 -32.40 3.86
N VAL A 126 3.91 -31.10 4.07
CA VAL A 126 2.73 -30.35 4.52
C VAL A 126 2.13 -29.61 3.31
N CYS A 127 1.06 -30.19 2.74
CA CYS A 127 0.39 -29.69 1.55
C CYS A 127 -0.92 -29.02 1.92
N LEU A 128 -0.88 -27.70 2.21
CA LEU A 128 -2.05 -26.90 2.49
C LEU A 128 -2.48 -26.14 1.23
N PRO A 129 -3.79 -25.94 1.00
CA PRO A 129 -4.26 -24.98 0.02
C PRO A 129 -3.80 -23.58 0.43
N TYR A 130 -3.48 -22.71 -0.54
CA TYR A 130 -3.01 -21.37 -0.22
C TYR A 130 -3.54 -20.30 -1.17
N LEU A 131 -3.76 -19.14 -0.58
CA LEU A 131 -3.97 -17.87 -1.25
C LEU A 131 -2.63 -17.15 -1.37
N LEU A 132 -2.30 -16.68 -2.57
CA LEU A 132 -1.21 -15.73 -2.79
C LEU A 132 -1.81 -14.35 -3.05
N THR A 133 -1.49 -13.36 -2.22
CA THR A 133 -1.89 -11.96 -2.41
C THR A 133 -0.74 -11.12 -2.94
N LEU A 134 -0.94 -10.48 -4.09
CA LEU A 134 0.04 -9.60 -4.72
C LEU A 134 -0.17 -8.17 -4.25
N GLN A 135 0.86 -7.61 -3.60
CA GLN A 135 0.89 -6.23 -3.07
C GLN A 135 2.20 -5.50 -3.42
N GLU A 136 2.87 -5.93 -4.47
CA GLU A 136 4.12 -5.33 -4.93
C GLU A 136 3.89 -3.91 -5.45
N GLY A 137 4.71 -2.97 -5.00
CA GLY A 137 4.69 -1.58 -5.49
C GLY A 137 5.81 -1.24 -6.48
N ASP A 138 6.75 -2.17 -6.71
CA ASP A 138 7.85 -2.03 -7.66
C ASP A 138 7.46 -2.56 -9.05
N PRO A 139 8.11 -2.13 -10.15
CA PRO A 139 7.82 -2.62 -11.48
C PRO A 139 8.07 -4.14 -11.63
N PHE A 140 7.35 -4.80 -12.55
CA PHE A 140 7.49 -6.25 -12.83
C PHE A 140 8.96 -6.68 -13.02
N GLN A 141 9.72 -5.94 -13.82
CA GLN A 141 11.13 -6.24 -14.08
C GLN A 141 12.00 -6.16 -12.82
N HIS A 142 11.61 -5.30 -11.86
CA HIS A 142 12.33 -5.18 -10.60
C HIS A 142 12.07 -6.37 -9.67
N VAL A 143 10.87 -6.95 -9.72
CA VAL A 143 10.49 -8.10 -8.88
C VAL A 143 10.97 -9.41 -9.48
N PHE A 144 10.80 -9.61 -10.80
CA PHE A 144 11.04 -10.89 -11.48
C PHE A 144 12.26 -10.89 -12.41
N GLY A 145 12.80 -9.72 -12.77
CA GLY A 145 13.85 -9.56 -13.78
C GLY A 145 15.26 -9.42 -13.25
N ARG A 146 15.45 -9.25 -11.94
CA ARG A 146 16.79 -9.12 -11.35
C ARG A 146 17.59 -10.40 -11.52
N ILE A 147 18.89 -10.27 -11.82
CA ILE A 147 19.78 -11.40 -12.11
C ILE A 147 19.79 -12.48 -11.02
N HIS A 148 19.72 -12.05 -9.75
CA HIS A 148 19.68 -12.96 -8.60
C HIS A 148 18.33 -13.65 -8.40
N ILE A 149 17.26 -13.20 -9.07
CA ILE A 149 15.93 -13.83 -9.05
C ILE A 149 15.77 -14.84 -10.20
N LEU A 150 16.52 -14.67 -11.31
CA LEU A 150 16.39 -15.52 -12.48
C LEU A 150 16.47 -17.02 -12.19
N PRO A 151 17.40 -17.52 -11.35
CA PRO A 151 17.48 -18.94 -11.02
C PRO A 151 16.21 -19.46 -10.29
N PHE A 152 15.48 -18.58 -9.60
CA PHE A 152 14.29 -18.94 -8.83
C PHE A 152 12.98 -18.81 -9.62
N ARG A 153 13.02 -18.31 -10.85
CA ARG A 153 11.83 -18.16 -11.70
C ARG A 153 11.02 -19.45 -11.86
N PRO A 154 11.63 -20.63 -12.11
CA PRO A 154 10.87 -21.87 -12.20
C PRO A 154 10.08 -22.19 -10.94
N LEU A 155 10.69 -21.96 -9.77
CA LEU A 155 10.08 -22.17 -8.45
C LEU A 155 8.95 -21.17 -8.19
N ILE A 156 9.16 -19.90 -8.54
CA ILE A 156 8.12 -18.86 -8.43
C ILE A 156 6.94 -19.22 -9.34
N SER A 157 7.20 -19.54 -10.63
CA SER A 157 6.16 -19.94 -11.57
C SER A 157 5.42 -21.21 -11.12
N TRP A 158 6.15 -22.15 -10.52
CA TRP A 158 5.54 -23.33 -9.90
C TRP A 158 4.60 -22.92 -8.76
N GLY A 159 5.03 -21.98 -7.89
CA GLY A 159 4.20 -21.44 -6.82
C GLY A 159 2.90 -20.79 -7.34
N PHE A 160 2.97 -19.98 -8.39
CA PHE A 160 1.78 -19.41 -9.01
C PHE A 160 0.85 -20.49 -9.58
N ARG A 161 1.40 -21.49 -10.28
CA ARG A 161 0.60 -22.56 -10.88
C ARG A 161 -0.14 -23.43 -9.87
N HIS A 162 0.39 -23.59 -8.68
CA HIS A 162 -0.18 -24.45 -7.63
C HIS A 162 -0.94 -23.68 -6.54
N ALA A 163 -1.09 -22.36 -6.68
CA ALA A 163 -1.91 -21.57 -5.79
C ALA A 163 -3.40 -21.95 -5.94
N SER A 164 -4.09 -22.16 -4.83
CA SER A 164 -5.54 -22.43 -4.81
C SER A 164 -6.33 -21.20 -5.23
N ALA A 165 -5.81 -20.03 -4.89
CA ALA A 165 -6.31 -18.73 -5.32
C ALA A 165 -5.16 -17.72 -5.39
N VAL A 166 -5.30 -16.72 -6.27
CA VAL A 166 -4.45 -15.54 -6.30
C VAL A 166 -5.36 -14.32 -6.19
N SER A 167 -5.07 -13.43 -5.24
CA SER A 167 -5.63 -12.09 -5.17
C SER A 167 -4.57 -11.05 -5.50
N ALA A 168 -5.01 -9.90 -5.98
CA ALA A 168 -4.14 -8.77 -6.29
C ALA A 168 -4.85 -7.47 -5.95
N ILE A 169 -4.10 -6.49 -5.42
CA ILE A 169 -4.68 -5.20 -5.03
C ILE A 169 -5.02 -4.29 -6.22
N SER A 170 -4.66 -4.71 -7.44
CA SER A 170 -4.98 -3.98 -8.67
C SER A 170 -5.03 -4.91 -9.88
N THR A 171 -5.70 -4.46 -10.94
CA THR A 171 -5.72 -5.17 -12.23
C THR A 171 -4.32 -5.29 -12.82
N TYR A 172 -3.47 -4.29 -12.61
CA TYR A 172 -2.05 -4.31 -13.00
C TYR A 172 -1.30 -5.48 -12.38
N LEU A 173 -1.42 -5.70 -11.07
CA LEU A 173 -0.81 -6.83 -10.39
C LEU A 173 -1.51 -8.16 -10.73
N GLY A 174 -2.81 -8.15 -10.96
CA GLY A 174 -3.55 -9.31 -11.44
C GLY A 174 -3.01 -9.82 -12.78
N ALA A 175 -2.63 -8.93 -13.70
CA ALA A 175 -1.98 -9.29 -14.95
C ALA A 175 -0.62 -9.99 -14.75
N TRP A 176 0.12 -9.67 -13.66
CA TRP A 176 1.36 -10.38 -13.34
C TRP A 176 1.13 -11.86 -13.03
N ALA A 177 0.06 -12.18 -12.28
CA ALA A 177 -0.26 -13.57 -11.96
C ALA A 177 -0.43 -14.42 -13.24
N LYS A 178 -1.13 -13.89 -14.22
CA LYS A 178 -1.27 -14.53 -15.54
C LYS A 178 0.08 -14.67 -16.24
N ARG A 179 0.86 -13.60 -16.30
CA ARG A 179 2.17 -13.57 -16.95
C ARG A 179 3.17 -14.55 -16.33
N VAL A 180 3.09 -14.80 -15.01
CA VAL A 180 3.98 -15.74 -14.31
C VAL A 180 3.47 -17.19 -14.40
N GLY A 181 2.21 -17.41 -14.81
CA GLY A 181 1.67 -18.73 -15.10
C GLY A 181 0.56 -19.24 -14.17
N PHE A 182 -0.14 -18.34 -13.45
CA PHE A 182 -1.34 -18.74 -12.72
C PHE A 182 -2.46 -19.15 -13.70
N PRO A 183 -2.99 -20.40 -13.63
CA PRO A 183 -3.96 -20.90 -14.59
C PRO A 183 -5.37 -20.30 -14.37
N GLY A 184 -5.70 -19.95 -13.12
CA GLY A 184 -6.99 -19.40 -12.75
C GLY A 184 -7.14 -17.91 -13.12
N THR A 185 -8.25 -17.28 -12.75
CA THR A 185 -8.46 -15.83 -12.82
C THR A 185 -8.12 -15.21 -11.47
N PRO A 186 -7.12 -14.29 -11.40
CA PRO A 186 -6.84 -13.59 -10.16
C PRO A 186 -8.06 -12.78 -9.72
N ARG A 187 -8.36 -12.79 -8.43
CA ARG A 187 -9.37 -11.89 -7.87
C ARG A 187 -8.73 -10.54 -7.58
N ILE A 188 -9.34 -9.47 -8.06
CA ILE A 188 -8.90 -8.11 -7.71
C ILE A 188 -9.60 -7.72 -6.42
N VAL A 189 -8.80 -7.67 -5.35
CA VAL A 189 -9.25 -7.24 -4.02
C VAL A 189 -8.32 -6.11 -3.60
N PRO A 190 -8.74 -4.85 -3.75
CA PRO A 190 -7.89 -3.70 -3.44
C PRO A 190 -7.62 -3.60 -1.94
N ASN A 191 -6.64 -2.79 -1.55
CA ASN A 191 -6.59 -2.35 -0.17
C ASN A 191 -7.72 -1.36 0.09
N GLY A 192 -8.24 -1.40 1.31
CA GLY A 192 -9.27 -0.49 1.75
C GLY A 192 -8.72 0.81 2.34
N VAL A 193 -9.63 1.70 2.66
CA VAL A 193 -9.42 2.90 3.47
C VAL A 193 -10.44 2.93 4.61
N ALA A 194 -10.05 3.49 5.74
CA ALA A 194 -10.96 3.78 6.84
C ALA A 194 -11.84 5.00 6.47
N VAL A 195 -12.87 4.76 5.64
CA VAL A 195 -13.73 5.83 5.11
C VAL A 195 -14.28 6.71 6.22
N GLY A 196 -14.72 6.12 7.34
CA GLY A 196 -15.22 6.87 8.51
C GLY A 196 -14.18 7.83 9.10
N LEU A 197 -12.88 7.51 9.05
CA LEU A 197 -11.80 8.37 9.55
C LEU A 197 -11.50 9.52 8.56
N PHE A 198 -11.34 9.20 7.27
CA PHE A 198 -10.89 10.18 6.26
C PHE A 198 -12.03 11.09 5.78
N SER A 199 -13.27 10.61 5.76
CA SER A 199 -14.43 11.43 5.41
C SER A 199 -15.00 12.25 6.58
N ARG A 200 -14.50 12.03 7.80
CA ARG A 200 -14.98 12.71 9.01
C ARG A 200 -14.86 14.23 8.86
N GLU A 201 -15.92 14.92 9.26
CA GLU A 201 -15.88 16.37 9.40
C GLU A 201 -15.18 16.75 10.71
N TYR A 202 -14.30 17.72 10.64
CA TYR A 202 -13.58 18.25 11.80
C TYR A 202 -14.12 19.64 12.14
N PRO A 203 -14.14 20.04 13.42
CA PRO A 203 -14.42 21.42 13.79
C PRO A 203 -13.51 22.38 13.02
N GLN A 204 -14.07 23.47 12.49
CA GLN A 204 -13.32 24.44 11.68
C GLN A 204 -12.06 24.92 12.40
N MET A 205 -12.16 25.17 13.73
CA MET A 205 -11.02 25.56 14.56
C MET A 205 -9.84 24.57 14.44
N SER A 206 -10.10 23.25 14.41
CA SER A 206 -9.05 22.23 14.30
C SER A 206 -8.33 22.30 12.95
N ILE A 207 -9.07 22.57 11.88
CA ILE A 207 -8.50 22.74 10.54
C ILE A 207 -7.73 24.06 10.44
N ASP A 208 -8.26 25.13 11.03
CA ASP A 208 -7.59 26.43 11.04
C ASP A 208 -6.30 26.42 11.88
N MET A 209 -6.25 25.61 12.94
CA MET A 209 -5.01 25.37 13.69
C MET A 209 -3.93 24.77 12.78
N VAL A 210 -4.26 23.73 12.01
CA VAL A 210 -3.31 23.10 11.05
C VAL A 210 -2.91 24.09 9.96
N LYS A 211 -3.87 24.86 9.40
CA LYS A 211 -3.56 25.90 8.41
C LYS A 211 -2.60 26.96 8.97
N ASN A 212 -2.81 27.42 10.19
CA ASN A 212 -1.96 28.40 10.86
C ASN A 212 -0.56 27.83 11.16
N GLU A 213 -0.47 26.57 11.63
CA GLU A 213 0.79 25.86 11.82
C GLU A 213 1.59 25.77 10.54
N LEU A 214 0.91 25.50 9.40
CA LEU A 214 1.52 25.45 8.09
C LEU A 214 1.74 26.83 7.44
N GLY A 215 1.32 27.91 8.09
CA GLY A 215 1.46 29.29 7.60
C GLY A 215 0.57 29.63 6.41
N LYS A 216 -0.57 28.93 6.23
CA LYS A 216 -1.50 29.16 5.11
C LYS A 216 -2.17 30.52 5.22
N LYS A 217 -1.95 31.39 4.24
CA LYS A 217 -2.58 32.71 4.13
C LYS A 217 -3.83 32.64 3.25
N MET A 218 -4.64 33.68 3.30
CA MET A 218 -5.79 33.82 2.42
C MET A 218 -5.32 33.90 0.95
N GLY A 219 -5.86 33.04 0.10
CA GLY A 219 -5.46 32.93 -1.31
C GLY A 219 -4.34 31.93 -1.58
N ASP A 220 -3.72 31.34 -0.56
CA ASP A 220 -2.73 30.29 -0.75
C ASP A 220 -3.41 28.97 -1.16
N VAL A 221 -2.73 28.22 -2.05
CA VAL A 221 -3.13 26.88 -2.48
C VAL A 221 -2.10 25.87 -2.00
N PHE A 222 -2.54 24.91 -1.19
CA PHE A 222 -1.70 23.86 -0.65
C PHE A 222 -1.83 22.58 -1.45
N LEU A 223 -0.78 22.22 -2.18
CA LEU A 223 -0.58 20.87 -2.70
C LEU A 223 -0.11 19.99 -1.55
N ILE A 224 -0.61 18.76 -1.45
CA ILE A 224 -0.19 17.83 -0.40
C ILE A 224 0.13 16.46 -0.97
N THR A 225 1.12 15.80 -0.39
CA THR A 225 1.38 14.36 -0.60
C THR A 225 1.63 13.65 0.72
N THR A 226 1.15 12.41 0.83
CA THR A 226 1.46 11.50 1.93
C THR A 226 2.15 10.27 1.35
N SER A 227 3.49 10.18 1.50
CA SER A 227 4.25 9.10 0.88
C SER A 227 5.66 8.92 1.45
N ARG A 228 6.23 7.73 1.26
CA ARG A 228 7.67 7.55 1.44
C ARG A 228 8.43 8.40 0.42
N LEU A 229 9.52 9.04 0.84
CA LEU A 229 10.37 9.83 -0.05
C LEU A 229 11.36 8.91 -0.79
N VAL A 230 10.86 8.28 -1.87
CA VAL A 230 11.59 7.37 -2.75
C VAL A 230 11.39 7.79 -4.20
N TYR A 231 12.36 7.48 -5.06
CA TYR A 231 12.38 7.89 -6.48
C TYR A 231 11.07 7.57 -7.23
N LYS A 232 10.47 6.42 -6.98
CA LYS A 232 9.26 6.01 -7.69
C LYS A 232 8.02 6.88 -7.42
N ASN A 233 8.01 7.65 -6.33
CA ASN A 233 6.88 8.51 -5.97
C ASN A 233 6.93 9.90 -6.63
N ALA A 234 8.03 10.22 -7.33
CA ALA A 234 8.19 11.40 -8.19
C ALA A 234 7.91 12.74 -7.49
N ILE A 235 8.32 12.88 -6.22
CA ILE A 235 8.19 14.14 -5.45
C ILE A 235 9.05 15.24 -6.08
N ASP A 236 10.16 14.87 -6.70
CA ASP A 236 11.03 15.78 -7.46
C ASP A 236 10.31 16.45 -8.65
N ASP A 237 9.40 15.75 -9.33
CA ASP A 237 8.62 16.34 -10.43
C ASP A 237 7.62 17.38 -9.90
N VAL A 238 7.05 17.20 -8.71
CA VAL A 238 6.18 18.19 -8.06
C VAL A 238 6.98 19.43 -7.66
N ILE A 239 8.18 19.27 -7.09
CA ILE A 239 9.06 20.40 -6.75
C ILE A 239 9.44 21.20 -7.99
N ARG A 240 9.77 20.55 -9.13
CA ARG A 240 10.03 21.24 -10.39
C ARG A 240 8.78 21.96 -10.92
N ALA A 241 7.61 21.31 -10.83
CA ALA A 241 6.35 21.93 -11.24
C ALA A 241 6.02 23.18 -10.40
N LEU A 242 6.38 23.18 -9.12
CA LEU A 242 6.15 24.32 -8.23
C LEU A 242 6.87 25.58 -8.70
N ALA A 243 8.05 25.47 -9.32
CA ALA A 243 8.76 26.59 -9.93
C ALA A 243 8.01 27.21 -11.12
N LEU A 244 7.08 26.47 -11.73
CA LEU A 244 6.25 26.91 -12.85
C LEU A 244 4.88 27.46 -12.40
N LEU A 245 4.58 27.39 -11.09
CA LEU A 245 3.31 27.83 -10.50
C LEU A 245 3.46 29.18 -9.80
N LEU A 246 2.34 29.86 -9.54
CA LEU A 246 2.28 31.12 -8.83
C LEU A 246 2.90 30.98 -7.42
N GLU A 247 3.39 32.08 -6.86
CA GLU A 247 4.08 32.10 -5.57
C GLU A 247 3.19 31.73 -4.40
N ASN A 248 1.88 31.89 -4.52
CA ASN A 248 0.89 31.48 -3.51
C ASN A 248 0.59 29.99 -3.53
N VAL A 249 1.24 29.19 -4.38
CA VAL A 249 1.12 27.72 -4.37
C VAL A 249 2.25 27.12 -3.54
N HIS A 250 1.91 26.34 -2.54
CA HIS A 250 2.83 25.68 -1.61
C HIS A 250 2.70 24.18 -1.70
N PHE A 251 3.75 23.45 -1.29
CA PHE A 251 3.75 21.99 -1.31
C PHE A 251 4.06 21.41 0.08
N ILE A 252 3.12 20.65 0.62
CA ILE A 252 3.19 20.02 1.94
C ILE A 252 3.53 18.54 1.75
N VAL A 253 4.62 18.09 2.35
CA VAL A 253 5.17 16.74 2.18
C VAL A 253 5.12 16.01 3.51
N LEU A 254 4.22 15.04 3.64
CA LEU A 254 4.11 14.13 4.77
C LEU A 254 4.81 12.82 4.43
N GLY A 255 5.81 12.47 5.21
CA GLY A 255 6.56 11.23 5.10
C GLY A 255 8.06 11.42 5.07
N GLU A 256 8.77 10.30 5.18
CA GLU A 256 10.22 10.21 5.25
C GLU A 256 10.78 9.26 4.17
N GLY A 257 12.06 9.36 3.86
CA GLY A 257 12.69 8.41 2.97
C GLY A 257 14.11 8.81 2.53
N PRO A 258 14.80 7.90 1.82
CA PRO A 258 16.19 8.10 1.42
C PRO A 258 16.42 9.28 0.47
N GLU A 259 15.38 9.74 -0.25
CA GLU A 259 15.49 10.86 -1.20
C GLU A 259 15.31 12.24 -0.52
N GLU A 260 15.00 12.32 0.77
CA GLU A 260 14.68 13.58 1.46
C GLU A 260 15.75 14.66 1.29
N LYS A 261 17.03 14.31 1.49
CA LYS A 261 18.14 15.26 1.32
C LYS A 261 18.24 15.79 -0.10
N LYS A 262 18.03 14.93 -1.10
CA LYS A 262 18.06 15.33 -2.51
C LYS A 262 16.88 16.21 -2.88
N LEU A 263 15.69 15.92 -2.32
CA LEU A 263 14.48 16.71 -2.54
C LEU A 263 14.60 18.11 -1.93
N LYS A 264 15.15 18.23 -0.71
CA LYS A 264 15.44 19.54 -0.08
C LYS A 264 16.44 20.34 -0.91
N HIS A 265 17.54 19.73 -1.33
CA HIS A 265 18.52 20.37 -2.21
C HIS A 265 17.92 20.77 -3.57
N LEU A 266 17.05 19.95 -4.15
CA LEU A 266 16.33 20.31 -5.36
C LEU A 266 15.44 21.55 -5.15
N ALA A 267 14.70 21.62 -4.05
CA ALA A 267 13.87 22.77 -3.73
C ALA A 267 14.70 24.07 -3.58
N GLU A 268 15.89 23.98 -2.99
CA GLU A 268 16.85 25.09 -2.89
C GLU A 268 17.33 25.55 -4.28
N THR A 269 17.80 24.60 -5.09
CA THR A 269 18.38 24.91 -6.42
C THR A 269 17.36 25.39 -7.44
N THR A 270 16.09 25.03 -7.27
CA THR A 270 14.98 25.53 -8.09
C THR A 270 14.34 26.81 -7.53
N GLY A 271 14.82 27.34 -6.40
CA GLY A 271 14.34 28.59 -5.80
C GLY A 271 12.97 28.50 -5.13
N VAL A 272 12.48 27.26 -4.85
CA VAL A 272 11.13 27.06 -4.27
C VAL A 272 11.16 26.56 -2.83
N PHE A 273 12.33 26.50 -2.18
CA PHE A 273 12.48 25.95 -0.83
C PHE A 273 11.53 26.58 0.19
N GLY A 274 11.31 27.89 0.13
CA GLY A 274 10.36 28.61 1.00
C GLY A 274 8.88 28.26 0.80
N ARG A 275 8.57 27.49 -0.27
CA ARG A 275 7.21 27.03 -0.60
C ARG A 275 7.01 25.54 -0.40
N VAL A 276 8.04 24.80 0.09
CA VAL A 276 7.96 23.35 0.35
C VAL A 276 8.14 23.08 1.84
N THR A 277 7.14 22.50 2.48
CA THR A 277 7.19 22.12 3.90
C THR A 277 7.32 20.61 4.03
N PHE A 278 8.45 20.13 4.57
CA PHE A 278 8.67 18.73 4.88
C PHE A 278 8.33 18.47 6.35
N LEU A 279 7.24 17.77 6.63
CA LEU A 279 6.75 17.48 7.98
C LEU A 279 7.34 16.18 8.58
N GLY A 280 8.01 15.36 7.75
CA GLY A 280 8.46 14.05 8.21
C GLY A 280 7.30 13.08 8.45
N HIS A 281 7.48 12.19 9.42
CA HIS A 281 6.43 11.23 9.81
C HIS A 281 5.29 11.94 10.55
N VAL A 282 4.07 11.69 10.11
CA VAL A 282 2.82 12.16 10.77
C VAL A 282 1.99 10.94 11.12
N ASP A 283 1.44 10.92 12.33
CA ASP A 283 0.59 9.83 12.79
C ASP A 283 -0.64 9.66 11.90
N TYR A 284 -0.98 8.40 11.60
CA TYR A 284 -2.07 8.06 10.68
C TYR A 284 -3.41 8.71 11.06
N ALA A 285 -3.71 8.82 12.35
CA ALA A 285 -4.91 9.46 12.85
C ALA A 285 -4.97 10.98 12.61
N GLU A 286 -3.83 11.63 12.43
CA GLU A 286 -3.74 13.08 12.18
C GLU A 286 -3.73 13.43 10.68
N ILE A 287 -3.35 12.49 9.80
CA ILE A 287 -3.31 12.70 8.36
C ILE A 287 -4.59 13.35 7.80
N PRO A 288 -5.82 12.93 8.20
CA PRO A 288 -7.04 13.54 7.68
C PRO A 288 -7.14 15.05 7.90
N LYS A 289 -6.61 15.58 9.01
CA LYS A 289 -6.63 17.03 9.29
C LYS A 289 -5.74 17.80 8.30
N TYR A 290 -4.55 17.26 7.99
CA TYR A 290 -3.65 17.85 6.99
C TYR A 290 -4.25 17.79 5.58
N LEU A 291 -4.90 16.68 5.22
CA LEU A 291 -5.64 16.59 3.96
C LEU A 291 -6.75 17.64 3.89
N LYS A 292 -7.58 17.77 4.95
CA LYS A 292 -8.67 18.78 5.02
C LYS A 292 -8.16 20.23 5.03
N ALA A 293 -6.93 20.48 5.49
CA ALA A 293 -6.31 21.80 5.46
C ALA A 293 -5.71 22.16 4.08
N SER A 294 -5.59 21.17 3.18
CA SER A 294 -4.99 21.29 1.86
C SER A 294 -6.06 21.36 0.75
N ASP A 295 -5.63 21.69 -0.47
CA ASP A 295 -6.54 21.96 -1.59
C ASP A 295 -6.43 20.91 -2.70
N ILE A 296 -5.25 20.32 -2.92
CA ILE A 296 -4.99 19.35 -4.00
C ILE A 296 -4.05 18.26 -3.47
N PHE A 297 -4.44 17.00 -3.60
CA PHE A 297 -3.51 15.89 -3.40
C PHE A 297 -2.75 15.59 -4.69
N ILE A 298 -1.42 15.49 -4.58
CA ILE A 298 -0.56 15.31 -5.75
C ILE A 298 0.54 14.28 -5.50
N ARG A 299 0.60 13.26 -6.36
CA ARG A 299 1.70 12.29 -6.40
C ARG A 299 1.81 11.64 -7.78
N PRO A 300 2.64 12.18 -8.69
CA PRO A 300 2.78 11.67 -10.06
C PRO A 300 3.70 10.45 -10.14
N SER A 301 3.36 9.39 -9.41
CA SER A 301 4.21 8.20 -9.23
C SER A 301 4.68 7.60 -10.55
N ARG A 302 5.96 7.21 -10.62
CA ARG A 302 6.59 6.52 -11.75
C ARG A 302 6.23 5.03 -11.80
N SER A 303 5.81 4.46 -10.66
CA SER A 303 5.35 3.08 -10.51
C SER A 303 4.57 2.95 -9.21
N GLU A 304 3.43 2.27 -9.28
CA GLU A 304 2.59 2.02 -8.10
C GLU A 304 1.82 0.70 -8.21
N GLY A 305 1.73 -0.04 -7.11
CA GLY A 305 0.90 -1.24 -7.03
C GLY A 305 -0.59 -0.90 -6.97
N MET A 306 -0.94 0.08 -6.14
CA MET A 306 -2.26 0.67 -5.98
C MET A 306 -2.14 2.11 -5.44
N GLY A 307 -1.57 2.27 -4.22
CA GLY A 307 -1.36 3.57 -3.58
C GLY A 307 -2.53 3.99 -2.68
N ASN A 308 -2.57 3.47 -1.46
CA ASN A 308 -3.64 3.73 -0.49
C ASN A 308 -3.87 5.23 -0.25
N SER A 309 -2.81 6.05 -0.19
CA SER A 309 -2.93 7.48 0.08
C SER A 309 -3.72 8.28 -0.96
N PHE A 310 -3.82 7.79 -2.20
CA PHE A 310 -4.75 8.40 -3.18
C PHE A 310 -6.20 8.19 -2.76
N ILE A 311 -6.52 6.95 -2.34
CA ILE A 311 -7.87 6.59 -1.90
C ILE A 311 -8.22 7.32 -0.60
N GLU A 312 -7.26 7.48 0.31
CA GLU A 312 -7.39 8.28 1.53
C GLU A 312 -7.70 9.75 1.22
N ALA A 313 -6.98 10.33 0.26
CA ALA A 313 -7.22 11.70 -0.18
C ALA A 313 -8.56 11.87 -0.92
N MET A 314 -8.98 10.88 -1.73
CA MET A 314 -10.32 10.84 -2.33
C MET A 314 -11.41 10.79 -1.24
N ALA A 315 -11.24 9.94 -0.21
CA ALA A 315 -12.16 9.87 0.92
C ALA A 315 -12.26 11.19 1.67
N ALA A 316 -11.12 11.88 1.86
CA ALA A 316 -11.06 13.21 2.45
C ALA A 316 -11.70 14.31 1.57
N GLY A 317 -11.91 14.03 0.28
CA GLY A 317 -12.57 14.93 -0.68
C GLY A 317 -11.65 15.88 -1.41
N LEU A 318 -10.36 15.56 -1.52
CA LEU A 318 -9.43 16.34 -2.31
C LEU A 318 -9.49 15.94 -3.80
N PRO A 319 -9.30 16.89 -4.72
CA PRO A 319 -8.97 16.58 -6.10
C PRO A 319 -7.60 15.91 -6.18
N ILE A 320 -7.50 14.86 -6.99
CA ILE A 320 -6.31 14.04 -7.13
C ILE A 320 -5.60 14.37 -8.44
N VAL A 321 -4.29 14.66 -8.34
CA VAL A 321 -3.38 14.78 -9.51
C VAL A 321 -2.36 13.65 -9.45
N ALA A 322 -2.39 12.75 -10.42
CA ALA A 322 -1.48 11.59 -10.46
C ALA A 322 -1.24 11.11 -11.89
N THR A 323 -0.25 10.24 -12.07
CA THR A 323 -0.12 9.41 -13.29
C THR A 323 -1.15 8.28 -13.24
N GLN A 324 -1.35 7.61 -14.40
CA GLN A 324 -2.09 6.34 -14.44
C GLN A 324 -1.15 5.12 -14.49
N GLU A 325 -0.02 5.18 -13.78
CA GLU A 325 0.96 4.10 -13.73
C GLU A 325 0.53 2.99 -12.76
N GLY A 326 0.60 1.76 -13.25
CA GLY A 326 0.28 0.59 -12.43
C GLY A 326 -1.18 0.55 -11.98
N GLY A 327 -1.40 0.32 -10.69
CA GLY A 327 -2.74 0.22 -10.11
C GLY A 327 -3.50 1.52 -9.95
N ILE A 328 -2.86 2.68 -10.18
CA ILE A 328 -3.54 3.98 -10.15
C ILE A 328 -4.63 4.05 -11.23
N ALA A 329 -4.44 3.37 -12.36
CA ALA A 329 -5.42 3.30 -13.45
C ALA A 329 -6.76 2.63 -13.08
N ASP A 330 -6.82 1.94 -11.94
CA ASP A 330 -8.04 1.26 -11.49
C ASP A 330 -9.05 2.22 -10.82
N PHE A 331 -8.60 3.40 -10.40
CA PHE A 331 -9.45 4.36 -9.68
C PHE A 331 -9.31 5.81 -10.15
N LEU A 332 -8.20 6.17 -10.78
CA LEU A 332 -8.02 7.51 -11.34
C LEU A 332 -8.53 7.53 -12.79
N PHE A 333 -9.72 8.09 -13.00
CA PHE A 333 -10.32 8.26 -14.32
C PHE A 333 -10.28 9.74 -14.70
N ASP A 334 -9.58 10.03 -15.79
CA ASP A 334 -9.39 11.35 -16.35
C ASP A 334 -10.29 11.55 -17.58
N GLU A 335 -10.82 12.75 -17.74
CA GLU A 335 -11.74 13.10 -18.84
C GLU A 335 -11.20 12.73 -20.25
N LYS A 336 -9.92 12.96 -20.48
CA LYS A 336 -9.29 12.73 -21.80
C LYS A 336 -8.87 11.27 -21.99
N LYS A 337 -8.41 10.63 -20.91
CA LYS A 337 -7.88 9.25 -20.98
C LYS A 337 -8.95 8.18 -20.77
N ASN A 338 -10.04 8.52 -20.12
CA ASN A 338 -11.13 7.59 -19.79
C ASN A 338 -12.50 8.22 -20.09
N PRO A 339 -12.79 8.60 -21.36
CA PRO A 339 -14.00 9.34 -21.72
C PRO A 339 -15.32 8.61 -21.37
N ASP A 340 -15.27 7.26 -21.28
CA ASP A 340 -16.41 6.40 -20.99
C ASP A 340 -16.63 6.13 -19.49
N LYS A 341 -15.82 6.76 -18.60
CA LYS A 341 -15.90 6.56 -17.16
C LYS A 341 -16.23 7.87 -16.43
N PRO A 342 -16.94 7.79 -15.29
CA PRO A 342 -17.09 8.94 -14.42
C PRO A 342 -15.73 9.46 -13.97
N ILE A 343 -15.49 10.76 -14.09
CA ILE A 343 -14.20 11.38 -13.78
C ILE A 343 -13.98 11.35 -12.26
N THR A 344 -12.82 10.88 -11.82
CA THR A 344 -12.44 10.78 -10.41
C THR A 344 -11.17 11.56 -10.05
N GLY A 345 -10.49 12.13 -11.05
CA GLY A 345 -9.27 12.92 -10.84
C GLY A 345 -8.66 13.39 -12.15
N TRP A 346 -7.45 13.90 -12.06
CA TRP A 346 -6.71 14.46 -13.19
C TRP A 346 -5.42 13.66 -13.41
N ALA A 347 -5.27 13.14 -14.62
CA ALA A 347 -4.08 12.40 -15.03
C ALA A 347 -3.03 13.32 -15.62
N VAL A 348 -1.77 13.12 -15.19
CA VAL A 348 -0.59 13.82 -15.74
C VAL A 348 0.37 12.83 -16.40
N GLY A 349 1.23 13.34 -17.27
CA GLY A 349 2.33 12.58 -17.85
C GLY A 349 3.38 12.22 -16.79
N LYS A 350 4.03 11.08 -16.99
CA LYS A 350 5.18 10.67 -16.18
C LYS A 350 6.39 11.57 -16.49
N ASN A 351 7.11 11.99 -15.46
CA ASN A 351 8.27 12.88 -15.57
C ASN A 351 7.96 14.17 -16.33
N SER A 352 6.80 14.79 -16.06
CA SER A 352 6.33 15.99 -16.76
C SER A 352 5.89 17.08 -15.78
N PRO A 353 6.83 17.86 -15.23
CA PRO A 353 6.52 18.98 -14.34
C PRO A 353 5.60 20.03 -15.01
N GLU A 354 5.74 20.25 -16.33
CA GLU A 354 4.93 21.19 -17.09
C GLU A 354 3.46 20.76 -17.14
N ASP A 355 3.21 19.45 -17.33
CA ASP A 355 1.86 18.90 -17.33
C ASP A 355 1.22 18.99 -15.95
N ILE A 356 2.01 18.73 -14.90
CA ILE A 356 1.60 18.92 -13.49
C ILE A 356 1.17 20.37 -13.28
N ALA A 357 2.01 21.34 -13.63
CA ALA A 357 1.71 22.75 -13.45
C ALA A 357 0.45 23.19 -14.23
N ARG A 358 0.30 22.71 -15.46
CA ARG A 358 -0.89 22.96 -16.30
C ARG A 358 -2.17 22.44 -15.63
N VAL A 359 -2.14 21.21 -15.12
CA VAL A 359 -3.29 20.57 -14.47
C VAL A 359 -3.63 21.27 -13.16
N VAL A 360 -2.65 21.61 -12.33
CA VAL A 360 -2.88 22.36 -11.07
C VAL A 360 -3.58 23.69 -11.35
N ARG A 361 -3.13 24.46 -12.35
CA ARG A 361 -3.83 25.71 -12.75
C ARG A 361 -5.27 25.44 -13.15
N SER A 362 -5.52 24.42 -13.97
CA SER A 362 -6.89 24.12 -14.43
C SER A 362 -7.84 23.72 -13.27
N ILE A 363 -7.31 23.12 -12.20
CA ILE A 363 -8.06 22.82 -10.98
C ILE A 363 -8.37 24.11 -10.22
N MET A 364 -7.39 25.02 -10.10
CA MET A 364 -7.59 26.31 -9.44
C MET A 364 -8.67 27.15 -10.11
N ASP A 365 -8.74 27.12 -11.45
CA ASP A 365 -9.64 27.93 -12.27
C ASP A 365 -11.07 27.39 -12.35
N ASN A 366 -11.33 26.12 -11.98
CA ASN A 366 -12.63 25.49 -12.18
C ASN A 366 -13.16 24.73 -10.95
N GLN A 367 -13.61 25.48 -9.96
CA GLN A 367 -14.10 24.94 -8.69
C GLN A 367 -15.39 24.12 -8.81
N GLU A 368 -16.23 24.38 -9.82
CA GLU A 368 -17.43 23.59 -10.08
C GLU A 368 -17.07 22.18 -10.54
N LYS A 369 -16.16 22.07 -11.50
CA LYS A 369 -15.62 20.77 -11.95
C LYS A 369 -14.96 20.02 -10.81
N VAL A 370 -14.18 20.69 -9.95
CA VAL A 370 -13.54 20.11 -8.79
C VAL A 370 -14.58 19.46 -7.87
N ARG A 371 -15.65 20.17 -7.54
CA ARG A 371 -16.75 19.64 -6.69
C ARG A 371 -17.42 18.42 -7.30
N ALA A 372 -17.68 18.41 -8.60
CA ALA A 372 -18.27 17.28 -9.29
C ALA A 372 -17.34 16.04 -9.25
N VAL A 373 -16.06 16.22 -9.63
CA VAL A 373 -15.06 15.15 -9.67
C VAL A 373 -14.79 14.57 -8.28
N THR A 374 -14.62 15.40 -7.26
CA THR A 374 -14.37 14.93 -5.88
C THR A 374 -15.57 14.19 -5.27
N ARG A 375 -16.80 14.57 -5.63
CA ARG A 375 -18.00 13.82 -5.26
C ARG A 375 -18.00 12.41 -5.86
N THR A 376 -17.78 12.29 -7.17
CA THR A 376 -17.65 11.00 -7.87
C THR A 376 -16.53 10.15 -7.28
N ALA A 377 -15.38 10.76 -6.96
CA ALA A 377 -14.26 10.06 -6.33
C ALA A 377 -14.63 9.51 -4.94
N LYS A 378 -15.34 10.28 -4.11
CA LYS A 378 -15.84 9.83 -2.80
C LYS A 378 -16.83 8.66 -2.92
N GLU A 379 -17.73 8.71 -3.89
CA GLU A 379 -18.70 7.65 -4.17
C GLU A 379 -17.97 6.36 -4.54
N LEU A 380 -17.01 6.43 -5.48
CA LEU A 380 -16.19 5.29 -5.85
C LEU A 380 -15.46 4.68 -4.65
N VAL A 381 -14.91 5.52 -3.75
CA VAL A 381 -14.19 5.03 -2.56
C VAL A 381 -15.13 4.28 -1.62
N ARG A 382 -16.31 4.81 -1.34
CA ARG A 382 -17.30 4.14 -0.47
C ARG A 382 -17.77 2.80 -1.03
N GLU A 383 -17.95 2.73 -2.34
CA GLU A 383 -18.48 1.54 -3.00
C GLU A 383 -17.47 0.41 -3.12
N LYS A 384 -16.16 0.73 -3.29
CA LYS A 384 -15.15 -0.27 -3.67
C LYS A 384 -13.95 -0.38 -2.73
N TYR A 385 -13.67 0.68 -1.98
CA TYR A 385 -12.43 0.80 -1.21
C TYR A 385 -12.67 0.96 0.29
N ASP A 386 -13.90 0.83 0.78
CA ASP A 386 -14.14 0.70 2.22
C ASP A 386 -13.64 -0.67 2.70
N TRP A 387 -13.00 -0.69 3.87
CA TRP A 387 -12.52 -1.94 4.44
C TRP A 387 -13.61 -3.00 4.61
N ASP A 388 -14.84 -2.61 4.91
CA ASP A 388 -15.95 -3.57 5.10
C ASP A 388 -16.30 -4.29 3.79
N VAL A 389 -16.19 -3.60 2.64
CA VAL A 389 -16.36 -4.21 1.30
C VAL A 389 -15.19 -5.16 1.00
N VAL A 390 -13.95 -4.71 1.24
CA VAL A 390 -12.74 -5.49 1.01
C VAL A 390 -12.72 -6.76 1.86
N VAL A 391 -13.15 -6.68 3.11
CA VAL A 391 -13.22 -7.82 4.03
C VAL A 391 -14.19 -8.88 3.51
N GLY A 392 -15.39 -8.50 3.04
CA GLY A 392 -16.35 -9.43 2.45
C GLY A 392 -15.78 -10.22 1.27
N ASP A 393 -15.02 -9.54 0.38
CA ASP A 393 -14.32 -10.19 -0.73
C ASP A 393 -13.25 -11.19 -0.25
N MET A 394 -12.51 -10.85 0.82
CA MET A 394 -11.49 -11.72 1.39
C MET A 394 -12.07 -12.92 2.12
N GLU A 395 -13.18 -12.77 2.83
CA GLU A 395 -13.91 -13.89 3.48
C GLU A 395 -14.30 -14.95 2.47
N VAL A 396 -14.87 -14.55 1.33
CA VAL A 396 -15.21 -15.49 0.23
C VAL A 396 -13.99 -16.28 -0.25
N ILE A 397 -12.81 -15.64 -0.29
CA ILE A 397 -11.57 -16.33 -0.71
C ILE A 397 -11.10 -17.27 0.40
N PHE A 398 -11.13 -16.86 1.67
CA PHE A 398 -10.74 -17.71 2.81
C PHE A 398 -11.65 -18.92 2.92
N GLU A 399 -12.96 -18.76 2.73
CA GLU A 399 -13.91 -19.87 2.65
C GLU A 399 -13.51 -20.88 1.59
N LYS A 400 -13.25 -20.40 0.38
CA LYS A 400 -12.85 -21.25 -0.76
C LYS A 400 -11.59 -22.04 -0.47
N ILE A 401 -10.54 -21.43 0.09
CA ILE A 401 -9.29 -22.15 0.39
C ILE A 401 -9.45 -23.12 1.57
N ALA A 402 -10.24 -22.77 2.59
CA ALA A 402 -10.47 -23.64 3.74
C ALA A 402 -11.30 -24.88 3.38
N THR A 403 -12.20 -24.79 2.41
CA THR A 403 -13.03 -25.90 1.95
C THR A 403 -12.36 -26.77 0.88
N ALA A 404 -11.36 -26.24 0.17
CA ALA A 404 -10.61 -26.99 -0.86
C ALA A 404 -9.80 -28.18 -0.32
N ARG A 405 -9.66 -28.33 0.99
CA ARG A 405 -8.98 -29.45 1.67
C ARG A 405 -9.88 -30.67 1.85
N ARG A 406 -11.19 -30.51 1.73
CA ARG A 406 -12.17 -31.62 1.87
C ARG A 406 -12.42 -32.31 0.55
#